data_f0c74545335a9d85e0c553d972df509b
#
_entry.id   f0c74545335a9d85e0c553d972df509b
#
_cell.length_a   1.000
_cell.length_b   1.000
_cell.length_c   1.000
_cell.angle_alpha   90.00
_cell.angle_beta   90.00
_cell.angle_gamma   90.00
#
_symmetry.space_group_name_H-M   'P 1'
#
loop_
_entity.id
_entity.type
_entity.pdbx_description
1 polymer ?
#
loop_
_entity_poly.entity_id
_entity_poly.type
_entity_poly.pdbx_seq_one_letter_code
_entity_poly.pdbx_strand_id
1 'polypeptide(L)'
;MNRSLFVSACAALTLTLSVVTANAQQSGTAAEAKAMLEKAATALKANEATALAGFNDKNNKDFHDRDLYVFCYDMTNGHFTAHPNPALMGTDVRALKVKDDPLGQKIFDTVKSSGTNVGTVDYNFPKPGTTDPVPKQSYVTMIGNEGCGVGYYK
;
A
#
# COMPACT_ATOMS: atom_id res chain seq x y z
N MET A 1 -17.08 44.40 -69.36
CA MET A 1 -18.01 43.79 -68.39
C MET A 1 -17.24 42.70 -67.69
N ASN A 2 -16.57 43.02 -66.58
CA ASN A 2 -15.74 42.05 -65.81
C ASN A 2 -16.47 41.73 -64.51
N ARG A 3 -16.81 40.44 -64.38
CA ARG A 3 -17.38 39.92 -63.12
C ARG A 3 -16.25 39.23 -62.31
N SER A 4 -15.81 39.90 -61.26
CA SER A 4 -14.88 39.33 -60.30
C SER A 4 -15.63 38.40 -59.36
N LEU A 5 -15.21 37.13 -59.29
CA LEU A 5 -15.68 36.14 -58.33
C LEU A 5 -14.77 36.20 -57.09
N PHE A 6 -15.34 36.63 -55.99
CA PHE A 6 -14.68 36.49 -54.65
C PHE A 6 -14.92 35.10 -54.12
N VAL A 7 -13.83 34.33 -54.01
CA VAL A 7 -13.84 33.03 -53.30
C VAL A 7 -13.51 33.30 -51.85
N SER A 8 -14.52 33.13 -50.98
CA SER A 8 -14.37 33.22 -49.53
C SER A 8 -13.83 31.86 -49.02
N ALA A 9 -12.60 31.83 -48.55
CA ALA A 9 -12.03 30.66 -47.87
C ALA A 9 -12.42 30.67 -46.40
N CYS A 10 -13.34 29.80 -46.01
CA CYS A 10 -13.62 29.52 -44.61
C CYS A 10 -12.55 28.56 -44.04
N ALA A 11 -11.64 29.09 -43.25
CA ALA A 11 -10.71 28.26 -42.46
C ALA A 11 -11.47 27.70 -41.25
N ALA A 12 -11.79 26.41 -41.30
CA ALA A 12 -12.33 25.67 -40.17
C ALA A 12 -11.18 25.33 -39.19
N LEU A 13 -11.15 26.04 -38.09
CA LEU A 13 -10.21 25.76 -36.97
C LEU A 13 -10.75 24.59 -36.18
N THR A 14 -10.25 23.39 -36.44
CA THR A 14 -10.56 22.17 -35.65
C THR A 14 -9.79 22.20 -34.34
N LEU A 15 -10.48 22.53 -33.26
CA LEU A 15 -9.94 22.41 -31.88
C LEU A 15 -9.90 20.92 -31.52
N THR A 16 -8.71 20.30 -31.58
CA THR A 16 -8.51 18.94 -31.06
C THR A 16 -8.46 18.99 -29.54
N LEU A 17 -9.55 18.58 -28.90
CA LEU A 17 -9.61 18.37 -27.45
C LEU A 17 -8.77 17.13 -27.11
N SER A 18 -7.56 17.33 -26.61
CA SER A 18 -6.73 16.25 -26.08
C SER A 18 -7.35 15.79 -24.74
N VAL A 19 -8.05 14.66 -24.77
CA VAL A 19 -8.54 14.00 -23.56
C VAL A 19 -7.32 13.39 -22.87
N VAL A 20 -6.81 14.06 -21.83
CA VAL A 20 -5.84 13.47 -20.91
C VAL A 20 -6.61 12.46 -20.09
N THR A 21 -6.54 11.18 -20.47
CA THR A 21 -6.98 10.07 -19.61
C THR A 21 -6.05 10.03 -18.41
N ALA A 22 -6.46 10.55 -17.28
CA ALA A 22 -5.82 10.30 -16.00
C ALA A 22 -5.94 8.79 -15.74
N ASN A 23 -4.86 8.05 -16.00
CA ASN A 23 -4.74 6.68 -15.54
C ASN A 23 -4.75 6.76 -14.01
N ALA A 24 -5.87 6.40 -13.38
CA ALA A 24 -5.93 6.18 -11.95
C ALA A 24 -4.84 5.18 -11.60
N GLN A 25 -3.87 5.60 -10.81
CA GLN A 25 -2.73 4.77 -10.42
C GLN A 25 -3.27 3.55 -9.69
N GLN A 26 -3.15 2.38 -10.29
CA GLN A 26 -3.69 1.13 -9.72
C GLN A 26 -2.92 0.66 -8.50
N SER A 27 -1.70 1.14 -8.30
CA SER A 27 -0.83 0.79 -7.17
C SER A 27 -0.51 2.02 -6.33
N GLY A 28 -0.41 1.82 -5.03
CA GLY A 28 0.04 2.85 -4.11
C GLY A 28 1.55 3.13 -4.25
N THR A 29 1.95 4.34 -3.91
CA THR A 29 3.35 4.79 -3.96
C THR A 29 4.08 4.57 -2.65
N ALA A 30 5.41 4.65 -2.68
CA ALA A 30 6.26 4.65 -1.47
C ALA A 30 5.87 5.75 -0.47
N ALA A 31 5.59 6.96 -0.97
CA ALA A 31 5.20 8.10 -0.13
C ALA A 31 3.84 7.86 0.57
N GLU A 32 2.86 7.31 -0.16
CA GLU A 32 1.55 6.97 0.39
C GLU A 32 1.64 5.82 1.41
N ALA A 33 2.47 4.80 1.14
CA ALA A 33 2.71 3.70 2.08
C ALA A 33 3.32 4.22 3.40
N LYS A 34 4.29 5.12 3.33
CA LYS A 34 4.89 5.75 4.51
C LYS A 34 3.88 6.59 5.28
N ALA A 35 3.09 7.42 4.59
CA ALA A 35 2.05 8.23 5.20
C ALA A 35 0.97 7.38 5.89
N MET A 36 0.57 6.26 5.27
CA MET A 36 -0.39 5.32 5.86
C MET A 36 0.18 4.69 7.15
N LEU A 37 1.47 4.31 7.18
CA LEU A 37 2.13 3.78 8.37
C LEU A 37 2.19 4.82 9.49
N GLU A 38 2.49 6.08 9.20
CA GLU A 38 2.49 7.18 10.18
C GLU A 38 1.08 7.42 10.76
N LYS A 39 0.06 7.35 9.92
CA LYS A 39 -1.34 7.42 10.33
C LYS A 39 -1.72 6.23 11.23
N ALA A 40 -1.30 5.02 10.86
CA ALA A 40 -1.52 3.82 11.67
C ALA A 40 -0.84 3.93 13.04
N ALA A 41 0.40 4.45 13.08
CA ALA A 41 1.11 4.67 14.33
C ALA A 41 0.38 5.66 15.24
N THR A 42 -0.20 6.70 14.69
CA THR A 42 -1.00 7.68 15.44
C THR A 42 -2.27 7.04 16.00
N ALA A 43 -2.98 6.25 15.19
CA ALA A 43 -4.19 5.56 15.61
C ALA A 43 -3.93 4.54 16.74
N LEU A 44 -2.87 3.73 16.63
CA LEU A 44 -2.48 2.74 17.65
C LEU A 44 -2.14 3.41 18.98
N LYS A 45 -1.40 4.52 18.96
CA LYS A 45 -1.06 5.28 20.17
C LYS A 45 -2.29 5.89 20.83
N ALA A 46 -3.32 6.24 20.06
CA ALA A 46 -4.56 6.80 20.59
C ALA A 46 -5.45 5.72 21.24
N ASN A 47 -5.69 4.59 20.55
CA ASN A 47 -6.44 3.45 21.06
C ASN A 47 -6.14 2.20 20.21
N GLU A 48 -5.40 1.27 20.76
CA GLU A 48 -4.94 0.05 20.07
C GLU A 48 -6.11 -0.80 19.56
N ALA A 49 -7.09 -1.10 20.41
CA ALA A 49 -8.21 -1.95 20.02
C ALA A 49 -9.03 -1.36 18.86
N THR A 50 -9.31 -0.06 18.92
CA THR A 50 -10.02 0.66 17.86
C THR A 50 -9.20 0.70 16.57
N ALA A 51 -7.88 0.93 16.68
CA ALA A 51 -6.99 0.98 15.52
C ALA A 51 -6.90 -0.38 14.83
N LEU A 52 -6.68 -1.46 15.58
CA LEU A 52 -6.62 -2.83 15.02
C LEU A 52 -7.95 -3.23 14.36
N ALA A 53 -9.10 -2.87 14.95
CA ALA A 53 -10.40 -3.06 14.32
C ALA A 53 -10.49 -2.30 12.98
N GLY A 54 -10.01 -1.05 12.94
CA GLY A 54 -9.97 -0.24 11.72
C GLY A 54 -9.03 -0.79 10.66
N PHE A 55 -7.90 -1.38 11.04
CA PHE A 55 -6.95 -2.01 10.11
C PHE A 55 -7.50 -3.31 9.52
N ASN A 56 -8.38 -4.01 10.22
CA ASN A 56 -9.04 -5.22 9.74
C ASN A 56 -10.31 -4.94 8.92
N ASP A 57 -10.83 -3.71 8.94
CA ASP A 57 -11.96 -3.32 8.09
C ASP A 57 -11.47 -2.93 6.68
N LYS A 58 -11.71 -3.82 5.71
CA LYS A 58 -11.33 -3.61 4.30
C LYS A 58 -12.03 -2.42 3.63
N ASN A 59 -13.11 -1.91 4.20
CA ASN A 59 -13.82 -0.73 3.70
C ASN A 59 -13.21 0.57 4.22
N ASN A 60 -12.36 0.50 5.22
CA ASN A 60 -11.68 1.66 5.80
C ASN A 60 -10.56 2.15 4.87
N LYS A 61 -10.86 3.16 4.06
CA LYS A 61 -9.93 3.73 3.07
C LYS A 61 -8.71 4.41 3.68
N ASP A 62 -8.75 4.71 4.96
CA ASP A 62 -7.62 5.26 5.68
C ASP A 62 -6.46 4.27 5.84
N PHE A 63 -6.78 2.96 5.88
CA PHE A 63 -5.83 1.87 6.11
C PHE A 63 -5.87 0.76 5.06
N HIS A 64 -6.77 0.88 4.06
CA HIS A 64 -6.88 0.03 2.88
C HIS A 64 -7.17 0.90 1.66
N ASP A 65 -6.13 1.29 0.93
CA ASP A 65 -6.27 2.08 -0.29
C ASP A 65 -5.58 1.38 -1.46
N ARG A 66 -6.37 0.99 -2.46
CA ARG A 66 -5.89 0.24 -3.63
C ARG A 66 -5.18 -1.06 -3.20
N ASP A 67 -3.86 -1.15 -3.38
CA ASP A 67 -3.02 -2.28 -2.96
C ASP A 67 -2.20 -2.00 -1.67
N LEU A 68 -2.38 -0.80 -1.09
CA LEU A 68 -1.82 -0.46 0.22
C LEU A 68 -2.73 -0.97 1.34
N TYR A 69 -2.13 -1.54 2.35
CA TYR A 69 -2.81 -1.95 3.58
C TYR A 69 -1.86 -1.99 4.77
N VAL A 70 -2.42 -1.75 5.95
CA VAL A 70 -1.70 -1.93 7.20
C VAL A 70 -1.73 -3.41 7.59
N PHE A 71 -0.58 -3.95 7.99
CA PHE A 71 -0.51 -5.21 8.72
C PHE A 71 0.19 -5.00 10.05
N CYS A 72 -0.22 -5.75 11.08
CA CYS A 72 0.40 -5.71 12.41
C CYS A 72 0.47 -7.11 13.00
N TYR A 73 1.38 -7.28 13.96
CA TYR A 73 1.54 -8.49 14.75
C TYR A 73 2.08 -8.13 16.14
N ASP A 74 1.66 -8.87 17.16
CA ASP A 74 2.13 -8.73 18.52
C ASP A 74 3.61 -9.15 18.63
N MET A 75 4.46 -8.27 19.11
CA MET A 75 5.91 -8.50 19.25
C MET A 75 6.26 -9.55 20.32
N THR A 76 5.36 -9.85 21.26
CA THR A 76 5.59 -10.84 22.33
C THR A 76 5.48 -12.26 21.81
N ASN A 77 4.42 -12.55 21.01
CA ASN A 77 4.11 -13.90 20.54
C ASN A 77 4.29 -14.07 19.01
N GLY A 78 4.37 -12.97 18.26
CA GLY A 78 4.50 -12.96 16.81
C GLY A 78 3.19 -13.12 16.04
N HIS A 79 2.03 -13.20 16.72
CA HIS A 79 0.77 -13.47 16.05
C HIS A 79 0.23 -12.21 15.33
N PHE A 80 -0.24 -12.40 14.09
CA PHE A 80 -0.89 -11.32 13.35
C PHE A 80 -2.14 -10.83 14.07
N THR A 81 -2.19 -9.53 14.32
CA THR A 81 -3.28 -8.76 14.93
C THR A 81 -4.07 -7.97 13.90
N ALA A 82 -3.44 -7.65 12.74
CA ALA A 82 -4.10 -7.04 11.59
C ALA A 82 -3.47 -7.54 10.28
N HIS A 83 -4.32 -7.99 9.35
CA HIS A 83 -3.93 -8.36 7.98
C HIS A 83 -5.16 -8.48 7.07
N PRO A 84 -5.13 -8.02 5.78
CA PRO A 84 -6.25 -8.16 4.85
C PRO A 84 -6.58 -9.61 4.46
N ASN A 85 -5.61 -10.52 4.58
CA ASN A 85 -5.85 -11.95 4.42
C ASN A 85 -6.24 -12.56 5.77
N PRO A 86 -7.51 -12.97 5.96
CA PRO A 86 -7.97 -13.51 7.23
C PRO A 86 -7.31 -14.85 7.60
N ALA A 87 -6.74 -15.58 6.63
CA ALA A 87 -6.03 -16.82 6.90
C ALA A 87 -4.71 -16.60 7.66
N LEU A 88 -4.15 -15.39 7.67
CA LEU A 88 -2.96 -15.05 8.44
C LEU A 88 -3.28 -14.59 9.86
N MET A 89 -4.51 -14.19 10.14
CA MET A 89 -4.88 -13.70 11.48
C MET A 89 -4.63 -14.76 12.55
N GLY A 90 -3.94 -14.36 13.61
CA GLY A 90 -3.57 -15.24 14.73
C GLY A 90 -2.45 -16.26 14.41
N THR A 91 -1.91 -16.29 13.18
CA THR A 91 -0.72 -17.09 12.87
C THR A 91 0.55 -16.33 13.19
N ASP A 92 1.64 -17.05 13.45
CA ASP A 92 2.94 -16.44 13.75
C ASP A 92 3.55 -15.83 12.47
N VAL A 93 3.84 -14.53 12.50
CA VAL A 93 4.48 -13.81 11.38
C VAL A 93 5.78 -14.48 10.95
N ARG A 94 6.58 -15.01 11.87
CA ARG A 94 7.86 -15.66 11.60
C ARG A 94 7.74 -16.94 10.75
N ALA A 95 6.55 -17.55 10.76
CA ALA A 95 6.26 -18.71 9.92
C ALA A 95 5.90 -18.35 8.48
N LEU A 96 5.64 -17.06 8.19
CA LEU A 96 5.26 -16.60 6.85
C LEU A 96 6.43 -16.74 5.87
N LYS A 97 6.19 -17.54 4.82
CA LYS A 97 7.14 -17.73 3.72
C LYS A 97 6.50 -17.42 2.39
N VAL A 98 7.30 -16.94 1.45
CA VAL A 98 6.92 -16.81 0.03
C VAL A 98 7.91 -17.66 -0.76
N LYS A 99 7.48 -18.82 -1.21
CA LYS A 99 8.37 -19.90 -1.71
C LYS A 99 9.41 -20.23 -0.64
N ASP A 100 10.70 -20.08 -0.94
CA ASP A 100 11.81 -20.36 -0.01
C ASP A 100 12.24 -19.12 0.80
N ASP A 101 11.63 -17.95 0.54
CA ASP A 101 11.96 -16.72 1.26
C ASP A 101 11.28 -16.69 2.65
N PRO A 102 12.06 -16.65 3.77
CA PRO A 102 11.53 -16.55 5.13
C PRO A 102 11.09 -15.11 5.43
N LEU A 103 10.17 -14.59 4.61
CA LEU A 103 9.70 -13.19 4.62
C LEU A 103 9.30 -12.72 6.03
N GLY A 104 8.51 -13.52 6.72
CA GLY A 104 7.99 -13.12 8.03
C GLY A 104 9.08 -12.98 9.08
N GLN A 105 10.08 -13.87 9.07
CA GLN A 105 11.24 -13.73 9.95
C GLN A 105 12.03 -12.46 9.64
N LYS A 106 12.25 -12.14 8.36
CA LYS A 106 12.92 -10.89 7.96
C LYS A 106 12.16 -9.65 8.45
N ILE A 107 10.84 -9.63 8.32
CA ILE A 107 10.00 -8.55 8.82
C ILE A 107 10.14 -8.42 10.34
N PHE A 108 10.01 -9.52 11.07
CA PHE A 108 10.12 -9.54 12.53
C PHE A 108 11.48 -9.03 13.03
N ASP A 109 12.58 -9.52 12.43
CA ASP A 109 13.94 -9.12 12.80
C ASP A 109 14.21 -7.64 12.46
N THR A 110 13.66 -7.14 11.34
CA THR A 110 13.77 -5.73 10.99
C THR A 110 13.07 -4.84 11.99
N VAL A 111 11.83 -5.16 12.39
CA VAL A 111 11.11 -4.39 13.41
C VAL A 111 11.84 -4.45 14.74
N LYS A 112 12.32 -5.63 15.15
CA LYS A 112 13.07 -5.81 16.39
C LYS A 112 14.35 -4.98 16.43
N SER A 113 15.07 -4.89 15.33
CA SER A 113 16.33 -4.14 15.23
C SER A 113 16.12 -2.63 15.08
N SER A 114 15.09 -2.21 14.34
CA SER A 114 14.77 -0.79 14.12
C SER A 114 14.05 -0.17 15.32
N GLY A 115 13.35 -0.97 16.11
CA GLY A 115 12.52 -0.49 17.22
C GLY A 115 11.44 0.48 16.73
N THR A 116 11.39 1.67 17.32
CA THR A 116 10.43 2.73 16.95
C THR A 116 10.86 3.54 15.70
N ASN A 117 12.06 3.31 15.16
CA ASN A 117 12.45 3.87 13.88
C ASN A 117 11.83 3.06 12.73
N VAL A 118 11.66 3.71 11.58
CA VAL A 118 11.15 3.04 10.39
C VAL A 118 12.27 2.25 9.72
N GLY A 119 12.11 0.93 9.68
CA GLY A 119 12.91 0.02 8.87
C GLY A 119 12.28 -0.25 7.50
N THR A 120 13.03 -0.87 6.59
CA THR A 120 12.55 -1.29 5.27
C THR A 120 12.85 -2.76 5.03
N VAL A 121 11.91 -3.46 4.38
CA VAL A 121 12.09 -4.86 3.96
C VAL A 121 11.74 -4.98 2.48
N ASP A 122 12.68 -5.49 1.69
CA ASP A 122 12.47 -5.80 0.27
C ASP A 122 12.18 -7.28 0.09
N TYR A 123 11.15 -7.61 -0.70
CA TYR A 123 10.72 -8.99 -0.93
C TYR A 123 9.84 -9.09 -2.18
N ASN A 124 9.48 -10.31 -2.56
CA ASN A 124 8.45 -10.54 -3.57
C ASN A 124 7.17 -11.01 -2.88
N PHE A 125 6.02 -10.46 -3.29
CA PHE A 125 4.72 -10.83 -2.74
C PHE A 125 3.63 -10.72 -3.82
N PRO A 126 2.62 -11.61 -3.83
CA PRO A 126 1.50 -11.47 -4.74
C PRO A 126 0.72 -10.18 -4.49
N LYS A 127 0.30 -9.49 -5.56
CA LYS A 127 -0.68 -8.41 -5.43
C LYS A 127 -2.03 -8.97 -4.97
N PRO A 128 -2.87 -8.16 -4.29
CA PRO A 128 -4.22 -8.57 -3.94
C PRO A 128 -4.98 -9.15 -5.14
N GLY A 129 -5.53 -10.36 -4.98
CA GLY A 129 -6.25 -11.06 -6.04
C GLY A 129 -5.39 -11.77 -7.10
N THR A 130 -4.06 -11.81 -6.93
CA THR A 130 -3.13 -12.54 -7.82
C THR A 130 -2.34 -13.60 -7.07
N THR A 131 -1.67 -14.49 -7.80
CA THR A 131 -0.82 -15.56 -7.22
C THR A 131 0.66 -15.35 -7.49
N ASP A 132 1.03 -14.57 -8.49
CA ASP A 132 2.42 -14.38 -8.91
C ASP A 132 3.11 -13.33 -8.03
N PRO A 133 4.20 -13.69 -7.33
CA PRO A 133 4.96 -12.73 -6.53
C PRO A 133 5.68 -11.71 -7.41
N VAL A 134 5.51 -10.44 -7.09
CA VAL A 134 6.19 -9.30 -7.75
C VAL A 134 6.94 -8.47 -6.70
N PRO A 135 7.94 -7.66 -7.10
CA PRO A 135 8.75 -6.88 -6.19
C PRO A 135 7.91 -5.92 -5.33
N LYS A 136 8.08 -6.01 -4.03
CA LYS A 136 7.42 -5.21 -3.00
C LYS A 136 8.43 -4.70 -1.99
N GLN A 137 8.20 -3.54 -1.42
CA GLN A 137 8.92 -3.04 -0.25
C GLN A 137 7.93 -2.65 0.83
N SER A 138 8.21 -3.00 2.08
CA SER A 138 7.45 -2.52 3.24
C SER A 138 8.28 -1.59 4.09
N TYR A 139 7.64 -0.50 4.53
CA TYR A 139 8.08 0.25 5.71
C TYR A 139 7.51 -0.45 6.94
N VAL A 140 8.34 -0.67 7.94
CA VAL A 140 7.98 -1.38 9.17
C VAL A 140 8.50 -0.64 10.40
N THR A 141 7.78 -0.71 11.51
CA THR A 141 8.19 -0.08 12.77
C THR A 141 7.47 -0.73 13.95
N MET A 142 8.02 -0.56 15.15
CA MET A 142 7.37 -0.97 16.39
C MET A 142 6.54 0.19 16.97
N ILE A 143 5.30 -0.09 17.36
CA ILE A 143 4.36 0.90 17.93
C ILE A 143 3.75 0.26 19.17
N GLY A 144 4.19 0.68 20.36
CA GLY A 144 3.84 -0.04 21.60
C GLY A 144 4.39 -1.46 21.55
N ASN A 145 3.51 -2.46 21.63
CA ASN A 145 3.87 -3.87 21.52
C ASN A 145 3.56 -4.45 20.12
N GLU A 146 3.10 -3.64 19.19
CA GLU A 146 2.77 -4.05 17.82
C GLU A 146 3.93 -3.78 16.86
N GLY A 147 4.35 -4.78 16.11
CA GLY A 147 5.17 -4.63 14.92
C GLY A 147 4.25 -4.41 13.72
N CYS A 148 4.27 -3.22 13.14
CA CYS A 148 3.38 -2.87 12.03
C CYS A 148 4.13 -2.49 10.76
N GLY A 149 3.47 -2.62 9.61
CA GLY A 149 4.02 -2.20 8.35
C GLY A 149 2.97 -1.90 7.28
N VAL A 150 3.43 -1.17 6.27
CA VAL A 150 2.69 -0.92 5.02
C VAL A 150 3.64 -1.14 3.86
N GLY A 151 3.22 -1.98 2.89
CA GLY A 151 4.03 -2.30 1.73
C GLY A 151 3.45 -1.72 0.44
N TYR A 152 4.34 -1.31 -0.47
CA TYR A 152 4.01 -0.88 -1.83
C TYR A 152 4.75 -1.74 -2.86
N TYR A 153 4.17 -1.92 -4.05
CA TYR A 153 4.80 -2.65 -5.16
C TYR A 153 5.68 -1.70 -5.98
N LYS A 154 6.87 -2.20 -6.35
CA LYS A 154 7.86 -1.44 -7.15
C LYS A 154 7.53 -1.43 -8.63
#